data_686a65e98817cdaa8acf1a64b7891709
#
_entry.id   686a65e98817cdaa8acf1a64b7891709
#
_cell.length_a   1.000
_cell.length_b   1.000
_cell.length_c   1.000
_cell.angle_alpha   90.00
_cell.angle_beta   90.00
_cell.angle_gamma   90.00
#
_symmetry.space_group_name_H-M   'P 1'
#
loop_
_entity.id
_entity.type
_entity.pdbx_description
1 polymer ?
#
loop_
_entity_poly.entity_id
_entity_poly.type
_entity_poly.pdbx_seq_one_letter_code
_entity_poly.pdbx_strand_id
1 'polypeptide(L)'
;MVFSHELIMVIMNEGYSDTVMDAARSAGAGGGTVLHAKGTGRARAQKFFGVSLADEKDIVYIVAHADEKADIMQAIADNAGPGTRAGAICF
;
A
#
# COMPACT_ATOMS: atom_id res chain seq x y z
N MET A 1 -5.21 -29.52 5.37
CA MET A 1 -4.38 -28.40 5.83
C MET A 1 -5.20 -27.13 5.80
N VAL A 2 -5.15 -26.37 6.88
CA VAL A 2 -5.87 -25.09 6.97
C VAL A 2 -4.82 -23.98 6.94
N PHE A 3 -5.01 -23.02 6.03
CA PHE A 3 -4.14 -21.87 5.95
C PHE A 3 -4.72 -20.74 6.80
N SER A 4 -4.02 -20.40 7.89
CA SER A 4 -4.47 -19.39 8.85
C SER A 4 -3.97 -17.98 8.55
N HIS A 5 -3.08 -17.85 7.56
CA HIS A 5 -2.49 -16.58 7.17
C HIS A 5 -2.79 -16.23 5.73
N GLU A 6 -2.88 -14.95 5.45
CA GLU A 6 -3.06 -14.42 4.10
C GLU A 6 -2.12 -13.24 3.87
N LEU A 7 -1.79 -13.03 2.61
CA LEU A 7 -0.95 -11.92 2.19
C LEU A 7 -1.82 -10.73 1.82
N ILE A 8 -1.47 -9.57 2.36
CA ILE A 8 -2.03 -8.29 1.94
C ILE A 8 -0.95 -7.56 1.15
N MET A 9 -1.28 -7.11 -0.05
CA MET A 9 -0.40 -6.26 -0.85
C MET A 9 -0.97 -4.85 -0.87
N VAL A 10 -0.14 -3.87 -0.53
CA VAL A 10 -0.53 -2.46 -0.52
C VAL A 10 0.39 -1.69 -1.46
N ILE A 11 -0.19 -0.99 -2.41
CA ILE A 11 0.55 -0.11 -3.33
C ILE A 11 0.19 1.33 -2.98
N MET A 12 1.20 2.17 -2.78
CA MET A 12 1.01 3.55 -2.34
C MET A 12 2.01 4.48 -3.00
N ASN A 13 1.79 5.78 -2.87
CA ASN A 13 2.78 6.77 -3.27
C ASN A 13 4.02 6.66 -2.40
N GLU A 14 5.20 6.90 -2.98
CA GLU A 14 6.46 6.82 -2.26
C GLU A 14 6.45 7.73 -1.03
N GLY A 15 7.03 7.23 0.05
CA GLY A 15 7.18 7.97 1.30
C GLY A 15 6.06 7.76 2.31
N TYR A 16 5.05 6.96 1.98
CA TYR A 16 3.90 6.74 2.86
C TYR A 16 3.83 5.34 3.47
N SER A 17 4.90 4.56 3.36
CA SER A 17 4.93 3.21 3.94
C SER A 17 4.76 3.22 5.46
N ASP A 18 5.30 4.22 6.15
CA ASP A 18 5.11 4.33 7.61
C ASP A 18 3.66 4.62 7.97
N THR A 19 2.99 5.49 7.21
CA THR A 19 1.57 5.79 7.42
C THR A 19 0.72 4.52 7.25
N VAL A 20 0.99 3.75 6.20
CA VAL A 20 0.28 2.49 5.95
C VAL A 20 0.58 1.48 7.05
N MET A 21 1.83 1.34 7.46
CA MET A 21 2.19 0.38 8.50
C MET A 21 1.64 0.75 9.86
N ASP A 22 1.58 2.04 10.21
CA ASP A 22 0.96 2.50 11.45
C ASP A 22 -0.53 2.14 11.48
N ALA A 23 -1.23 2.37 10.36
CA ALA A 23 -2.63 1.98 10.24
C ALA A 23 -2.82 0.46 10.36
N ALA A 24 -1.97 -0.30 9.68
CA ALA A 24 -2.03 -1.76 9.72
C ALA A 24 -1.77 -2.30 11.13
N ARG A 25 -0.77 -1.77 11.82
CA ARG A 25 -0.45 -2.19 13.20
C ARG A 25 -1.57 -1.89 14.17
N SER A 26 -2.27 -0.78 13.98
CA SER A 26 -3.42 -0.43 14.84
C SER A 26 -4.53 -1.47 14.76
N ALA A 27 -4.61 -2.22 13.67
CA ALA A 27 -5.61 -3.26 13.45
C ALA A 27 -5.05 -4.68 13.66
N GLY A 28 -3.82 -4.83 14.14
CA GLY A 28 -3.26 -6.11 14.53
C GLY A 28 -2.10 -6.64 13.67
N ALA A 29 -1.68 -5.92 12.63
CA ALA A 29 -0.55 -6.36 11.83
C ALA A 29 0.75 -6.35 12.63
N GLY A 30 1.56 -7.38 12.47
CA GLY A 30 2.85 -7.50 13.16
C GLY A 30 3.98 -6.74 12.47
N GLY A 31 3.92 -6.60 11.16
CA GLY A 31 4.94 -5.95 10.37
C GLY A 31 4.76 -6.20 8.88
N GLY A 32 5.65 -5.67 8.08
CA GLY A 32 5.57 -5.82 6.63
C GLY A 32 6.93 -5.69 5.96
N THR A 33 6.97 -6.00 4.69
CA THR A 33 8.14 -5.85 3.82
C THR A 33 7.87 -4.74 2.83
N VAL A 34 8.75 -3.76 2.75
CA VAL A 34 8.60 -2.61 1.86
C VAL A 34 9.50 -2.77 0.65
N LEU A 35 8.93 -2.57 -0.53
CA LEU A 35 9.65 -2.54 -1.81
C LEU A 35 9.41 -1.20 -2.49
N HIS A 36 10.44 -0.69 -3.16
CA HIS A 36 10.30 0.49 -4.02
C HIS A 36 10.04 0.07 -5.45
N ALA A 37 9.12 0.77 -6.12
CA ALA A 37 8.69 0.42 -7.47
C ALA A 37 8.37 1.68 -8.28
N LYS A 38 8.17 1.50 -9.59
CA LYS A 38 7.75 2.57 -10.48
C LYS A 38 6.38 2.24 -11.06
N GLY A 39 5.48 3.22 -10.98
CA GLY A 39 4.20 3.14 -11.66
C GLY A 39 4.32 3.66 -13.10
N THR A 40 3.46 3.18 -13.97
CA THR A 40 3.45 3.56 -15.38
C THR A 40 2.12 4.17 -15.83
N GLY A 41 1.21 4.44 -14.89
CA GLY A 41 -0.16 4.83 -15.22
C GLY A 41 -0.35 6.27 -15.68
N ARG A 42 0.66 7.13 -15.60
CA ARG A 42 0.54 8.56 -15.91
C ARG A 42 1.41 9.00 -17.08
N ALA A 43 1.51 8.19 -18.11
CA ALA A 43 2.33 8.49 -19.28
C ALA A 43 1.99 9.83 -19.94
N ARG A 44 0.70 10.24 -19.92
CA ARG A 44 0.28 11.52 -20.48
C ARG A 44 0.82 12.73 -19.72
N ALA A 45 0.80 12.67 -18.41
CA ALA A 45 1.32 13.76 -17.57
C ALA A 45 2.84 13.91 -17.76
N GLN A 46 3.53 12.80 -17.89
CA GLN A 46 4.97 12.79 -18.16
C GLN A 46 5.31 13.45 -19.49
N LYS A 47 4.53 13.17 -20.54
CA LYS A 47 4.74 13.74 -21.88
C LYS A 47 4.42 15.23 -21.92
N PHE A 48 3.42 15.68 -21.15
CA PHE A 48 2.96 17.06 -21.19
C PHE A 48 4.04 18.04 -20.79
N PHE A 49 4.88 17.69 -19.83
CA PHE A 49 5.96 18.55 -19.35
C PHE A 49 7.31 18.29 -20.02
N GLY A 50 7.36 17.36 -20.98
CA GLY A 50 8.63 16.98 -21.63
C GLY A 50 9.65 16.38 -20.69
N VAL A 51 9.24 16.00 -19.48
CA VAL A 51 10.10 15.42 -18.45
C VAL A 51 9.60 14.01 -18.16
N SER A 52 10.51 13.06 -18.17
CA SER A 52 10.17 11.69 -17.77
C SER A 52 10.10 11.63 -16.25
N LEU A 53 8.91 11.87 -15.71
CA LEU A 53 8.64 11.70 -14.28
C LEU A 53 8.06 10.31 -14.08
N ALA A 54 8.88 9.41 -13.61
CA ALA A 54 8.38 8.11 -13.18
C ALA A 54 7.56 8.29 -11.91
N ASP A 55 6.37 7.71 -11.87
CA ASP A 55 5.60 7.62 -10.63
C ASP A 55 6.30 6.66 -9.69
N GLU A 56 6.93 7.19 -8.67
CA GLU A 56 7.55 6.37 -7.63
C GLU A 56 6.47 5.84 -6.70
N LYS A 57 6.52 4.54 -6.47
CA LYS A 57 5.56 3.83 -5.60
C LYS A 57 6.31 3.02 -4.56
N ASP A 58 5.68 2.83 -3.42
CA ASP A 58 6.09 1.83 -2.46
C ASP A 58 5.07 0.70 -2.47
N ILE A 59 5.54 -0.52 -2.29
CA ILE A 59 4.71 -1.70 -2.13
C ILE A 59 5.02 -2.29 -0.78
N VAL A 60 3.99 -2.54 0.02
CA VAL A 60 4.13 -3.22 1.30
C VAL A 60 3.43 -4.57 1.23
N TYR A 61 4.14 -5.62 1.63
CA TYR A 61 3.57 -6.95 1.80
C TYR A 61 3.39 -7.22 3.30
N ILE A 62 2.18 -7.55 3.70
CA ILE A 62 1.85 -7.86 5.08
C ILE A 62 1.28 -9.27 5.13
N VAL A 63 1.89 -10.12 5.96
CA VAL A 63 1.32 -11.43 6.26
C VAL A 63 0.48 -11.28 7.52
N ALA A 64 -0.80 -11.58 7.41
CA ALA A 64 -1.77 -11.38 8.49
C ALA A 64 -2.54 -12.67 8.75
N HIS A 65 -3.07 -12.80 9.97
CA HIS A 65 -4.06 -13.83 10.24
C HIS A 65 -5.30 -13.60 9.39
N ALA A 66 -5.88 -14.68 8.86
CA ALA A 66 -7.03 -14.58 7.96
C ALA A 66 -8.21 -13.85 8.59
N ASP A 67 -8.41 -14.00 9.90
CA ASP A 67 -9.49 -13.35 10.63
C ASP A 67 -9.24 -11.86 10.94
N GLU A 68 -8.00 -11.39 10.80
CA GLU A 68 -7.63 -9.98 10.98
C GLU A 68 -7.51 -9.21 9.67
N LYS A 69 -7.49 -9.90 8.54
CA LYS A 69 -7.22 -9.31 7.23
C LYS A 69 -8.18 -8.18 6.89
N ALA A 70 -9.48 -8.40 7.07
CA ALA A 70 -10.49 -7.39 6.73
C ALA A 70 -10.32 -6.11 7.56
N ASP A 71 -10.03 -6.24 8.86
CA ASP A 71 -9.82 -5.10 9.74
C ASP A 71 -8.57 -4.32 9.38
N ILE A 72 -7.49 -5.02 9.03
CA ILE A 72 -6.24 -4.41 8.60
C ILE A 72 -6.44 -3.64 7.30
N MET A 73 -7.08 -4.24 6.30
CA MET A 73 -7.36 -3.59 5.02
C MET A 73 -8.26 -2.37 5.20
N GLN A 74 -9.27 -2.46 6.07
CA GLN A 74 -10.16 -1.34 6.36
C GLN A 74 -9.41 -0.18 7.04
N ALA A 75 -8.55 -0.48 8.00
CA ALA A 75 -7.73 0.53 8.67
C ALA A 75 -6.81 1.26 7.69
N ILE A 76 -6.20 0.54 6.77
CA ILE A 76 -5.36 1.13 5.71
C ILE A 76 -6.21 2.01 4.81
N ALA A 77 -7.37 1.55 4.37
CA ALA A 77 -8.27 2.31 3.51
C ALA A 77 -8.75 3.61 4.19
N ASP A 78 -9.07 3.55 5.47
CA ASP A 78 -9.57 4.70 6.21
C ASP A 78 -8.50 5.77 6.44
N ASN A 79 -7.25 5.38 6.62
CA ASN A 79 -6.18 6.29 7.01
C ASN A 79 -5.22 6.66 5.87
N ALA A 80 -5.12 5.82 4.86
CA ALA A 80 -4.14 5.99 3.78
C ALA A 80 -4.71 5.68 2.39
N GLY A 81 -6.00 5.46 2.26
CA GLY A 81 -6.64 5.03 1.03
C GLY A 81 -6.71 6.08 -0.07
N PRO A 82 -7.46 5.79 -1.15
CA PRO A 82 -7.67 6.74 -2.23
C PRO A 82 -8.28 8.04 -1.71
N GLY A 83 -7.78 9.17 -2.21
CA GLY A 83 -8.17 10.50 -1.72
C GLY A 83 -7.28 11.05 -0.63
N THR A 84 -6.42 10.25 -0.02
CA THR A 84 -5.36 10.70 0.87
C THR A 84 -4.05 10.88 0.07
N ARG A 85 -3.05 11.52 0.69
CA ARG A 85 -1.74 11.69 0.02
C ARG A 85 -1.04 10.36 -0.25
N ALA A 86 -1.26 9.37 0.59
CA ALA A 86 -0.70 8.03 0.40
C ALA A 86 -1.32 7.34 -0.81
N GLY A 87 -2.61 7.53 -1.06
CA GLY A 87 -3.30 6.94 -2.19
C GLY A 87 -3.20 5.42 -2.23
N ALA A 88 -3.24 4.77 -1.08
CA ALA A 88 -2.99 3.34 -0.98
C ALA A 88 -4.14 2.51 -1.52
N ILE A 89 -3.80 1.45 -2.24
CA ILE A 89 -4.73 0.45 -2.73
C ILE A 89 -4.29 -0.90 -2.16
N CYS A 90 -5.21 -1.61 -1.54
CA CYS A 90 -4.96 -2.92 -0.92
C CYS A 90 -5.54 -4.06 -1.73
N PHE A 91 -4.82 -5.15 -1.75
CA PHE A 91 -5.28 -6.40 -2.36
C PHE A 91 -5.19 -7.56 -1.39
#